data_fb8ff2bbf2e09d67922e36551980387c
#
_entry.id   fb8ff2bbf2e09d67922e36551980387c
#
_cell.length_a   1.000
_cell.length_b   1.000
_cell.length_c   1.000
_cell.angle_alpha   90.00
_cell.angle_beta   90.00
_cell.angle_gamma   90.00
#
_symmetry.space_group_name_H-M   'P 1'
#
loop_
_entity.id
_entity.type
_entity.pdbx_description
1 polymer ?
#
loop_
_entity_poly.entity_id
_entity_poly.type
_entity_poly.pdbx_seq_one_letter_code
_entity_poly.pdbx_strand_id
1 'polypeptide(L)'
;MITLNSIANIRTGYTFREKVEEVAVGGNAYVVQIKDVRKIHQDGNSFNLPVESLPQINWTGKDNAFVSAGSVLLPARGGYFKASYLVPTDSVSMPVVVSSQFLILTPTKHMLAEFLCWILNQPAMQRALIESSQGTSMPMLRAETLKQLKIAVPSLKTQQQIIELNRLWEHEQQVTQALLKNRENMLKGVFQQLLKETN
;
A
#
# COMPACT_ATOMS: atom_id res chain seq x y z
N MET A 1 -12.98 -19.53 8.41
CA MET A 1 -12.32 -18.22 8.71
C MET A 1 -11.27 -18.44 9.79
N ILE A 2 -10.09 -17.86 9.62
CA ILE A 2 -8.96 -17.92 10.57
C ILE A 2 -8.53 -16.51 10.97
N THR A 3 -7.84 -16.37 12.10
CA THR A 3 -7.38 -15.07 12.60
C THR A 3 -6.15 -14.59 11.83
N LEU A 4 -5.99 -13.28 11.65
CA LEU A 4 -4.83 -12.70 10.97
C LEU A 4 -3.51 -13.11 11.65
N ASN A 5 -3.49 -13.24 12.96
CA ASN A 5 -2.29 -13.66 13.70
C ASN A 5 -1.79 -15.07 13.33
N SER A 6 -2.66 -15.95 12.81
CA SER A 6 -2.26 -17.29 12.39
C SER A 6 -1.58 -17.34 11.02
N ILE A 7 -1.68 -16.26 10.23
CA ILE A 7 -1.20 -16.20 8.84
C ILE A 7 -0.23 -15.06 8.55
N ALA A 8 -0.06 -14.14 9.48
CA ALA A 8 0.91 -13.06 9.38
C ALA A 8 1.47 -12.69 10.75
N ASN A 9 2.77 -12.39 10.81
CA ASN A 9 3.36 -11.73 11.95
C ASN A 9 3.02 -10.24 11.89
N ILE A 10 2.42 -9.71 12.97
CA ILE A 10 1.90 -8.33 13.00
C ILE A 10 2.65 -7.54 14.06
N ARG A 11 3.30 -6.45 13.65
CA ARG A 11 4.00 -5.51 14.52
C ARG A 11 3.77 -4.07 14.11
N THR A 12 4.05 -3.14 15.02
CA THR A 12 4.06 -1.71 14.72
C THR A 12 5.40 -1.32 14.10
N GLY A 13 5.40 -0.32 13.22
CA GLY A 13 6.61 0.26 12.65
C GLY A 13 7.44 1.03 13.68
N TYR A 14 8.55 1.59 13.25
CA TYR A 14 9.51 2.30 14.09
C TYR A 14 9.02 3.71 14.46
N THR A 15 9.19 4.09 15.74
CA THR A 15 8.85 5.43 16.21
C THR A 15 10.04 6.36 16.08
N PHE A 16 10.03 7.22 15.08
CA PHE A 16 11.00 8.30 14.94
C PHE A 16 10.74 9.35 16.02
N ARG A 17 11.77 9.72 16.79
CA ARG A 17 11.68 10.75 17.82
C ARG A 17 11.77 12.15 17.24
N GLU A 18 12.47 12.28 16.12
CA GLU A 18 12.68 13.52 15.40
C GLU A 18 12.06 13.43 14.00
N LYS A 19 11.97 14.57 13.32
CA LYS A 19 11.53 14.61 11.93
C LYS A 19 12.50 13.81 11.07
N VAL A 20 11.94 12.94 10.22
CA VAL A 20 12.74 12.14 9.27
C VAL A 20 13.36 13.07 8.23
N GLU A 21 14.69 13.09 8.17
CA GLU A 21 15.45 13.81 7.16
C GLU A 21 15.71 12.88 5.97
N GLU A 22 15.14 13.25 4.83
CA GLU A 22 15.30 12.51 3.58
C GLU A 22 16.54 13.03 2.84
N VAL A 23 17.29 12.11 2.25
CA VAL A 23 18.45 12.41 1.41
C VAL A 23 18.14 12.04 -0.04
N ALA A 24 18.58 12.87 -0.97
CA ALA A 24 18.31 12.65 -2.40
C ALA A 24 19.06 11.44 -2.95
N VAL A 25 20.30 11.23 -2.52
CA VAL A 25 21.19 10.14 -2.95
C VAL A 25 22.16 9.80 -1.81
N GLY A 26 22.58 8.53 -1.75
CA GLY A 26 23.63 8.10 -0.82
C GLY A 26 23.15 7.75 0.58
N GLY A 27 21.84 7.59 0.78
CA GLY A 27 21.30 7.01 1.99
C GLY A 27 21.70 5.53 2.15
N ASN A 28 21.55 5.01 3.37
CA ASN A 28 21.83 3.61 3.70
C ASN A 28 20.56 2.80 4.01
N ALA A 29 19.38 3.42 3.99
CA ALA A 29 18.08 2.76 4.13
C ALA A 29 16.99 3.54 3.40
N TYR A 30 15.93 2.83 3.02
CA TYR A 30 14.67 3.45 2.59
C TYR A 30 13.74 3.68 3.77
N VAL A 31 12.87 4.70 3.68
CA VAL A 31 11.85 4.96 4.69
C VAL A 31 10.46 4.99 4.09
N VAL A 32 9.48 4.43 4.82
CA VAL A 32 8.06 4.54 4.49
C VAL A 32 7.35 5.41 5.51
N GLN A 33 6.74 6.49 5.05
CA GLN A 33 5.88 7.38 5.82
C GLN A 33 4.47 7.42 5.20
N ILE A 34 3.50 7.93 5.94
CA ILE A 34 2.10 7.96 5.46
C ILE A 34 1.91 8.79 4.20
N LYS A 35 2.75 9.83 3.99
CA LYS A 35 2.72 10.68 2.80
C LYS A 35 3.06 9.90 1.53
N ASP A 36 4.04 8.96 1.61
CA ASP A 36 4.53 8.19 0.47
C ASP A 36 3.44 7.24 -0.05
N VAL A 37 2.77 6.57 0.88
CA VAL A 37 1.65 5.67 0.55
C VAL A 37 0.45 6.44 -0.01
N ARG A 38 0.10 7.59 0.58
CA ARG A 38 -1.01 8.42 0.09
C ARG A 38 -0.78 8.91 -1.33
N LYS A 39 0.44 9.33 -1.64
CA LYS A 39 0.83 9.78 -2.98
C LYS A 39 0.58 8.66 -4.01
N ILE A 40 1.08 7.46 -3.76
CA ILE A 40 0.92 6.31 -4.68
C ILE A 40 -0.55 5.94 -4.86
N HIS A 41 -1.35 5.95 -3.79
CA HIS A 41 -2.79 5.67 -3.89
C HIS A 41 -3.57 6.74 -4.66
N GLN A 42 -3.09 7.98 -4.71
CA GLN A 42 -3.69 9.08 -5.48
C GLN A 42 -3.29 9.05 -6.95
N ASP A 43 -2.04 8.71 -7.23
CA ASP A 43 -1.46 8.75 -8.58
C ASP A 43 -1.87 7.56 -9.46
N GLY A 44 -2.29 6.45 -8.86
CA GLY A 44 -2.74 5.29 -9.61
C GLY A 44 -3.38 4.23 -8.72
N ASN A 45 -4.54 3.73 -9.02
CA ASN A 45 -5.33 2.76 -8.24
C ASN A 45 -4.58 1.49 -7.76
N SER A 46 -3.25 1.51 -7.76
CA SER A 46 -2.40 0.41 -7.32
C SER A 46 -2.07 0.52 -5.83
N PHE A 47 -2.08 -0.61 -5.15
CA PHE A 47 -1.63 -0.74 -3.76
C PHE A 47 -0.19 -1.27 -3.66
N ASN A 48 0.50 -1.38 -4.78
CA ASN A 48 1.89 -1.79 -4.85
C ASN A 48 2.80 -0.61 -4.50
N LEU A 49 3.74 -0.83 -3.59
CA LEU A 49 4.72 0.15 -3.13
C LEU A 49 6.12 -0.32 -3.52
N PRO A 50 6.64 0.10 -4.69
CA PRO A 50 7.99 -0.27 -5.12
C PRO A 50 9.03 0.32 -4.17
N VAL A 51 9.96 -0.52 -3.69
CA VAL A 51 10.98 -0.08 -2.71
C VAL A 51 11.87 1.01 -3.28
N GLU A 52 12.26 0.92 -4.54
CA GLU A 52 13.11 1.90 -5.23
C GLU A 52 12.49 3.29 -5.40
N SER A 53 11.17 3.40 -5.26
CA SER A 53 10.46 4.71 -5.31
C SER A 53 10.41 5.43 -3.96
N LEU A 54 10.90 4.78 -2.89
CA LEU A 54 10.85 5.33 -1.54
C LEU A 54 11.98 6.33 -1.29
N PRO A 55 11.76 7.30 -0.40
CA PRO A 55 12.82 8.20 0.05
C PRO A 55 13.94 7.46 0.76
N GLN A 56 15.17 7.91 0.57
CA GLN A 56 16.33 7.41 1.28
C GLN A 56 16.58 8.23 2.55
N ILE A 57 17.17 7.59 3.55
CA ILE A 57 17.59 8.21 4.82
C ILE A 57 18.97 7.70 5.24
N ASN A 58 19.63 8.44 6.13
CA ASN A 58 20.81 7.97 6.86
C ASN A 58 20.34 7.29 8.16
N TRP A 59 20.16 5.98 8.10
CA TRP A 59 19.71 5.18 9.23
C TRP A 59 20.86 4.90 10.21
N THR A 60 20.65 5.24 11.48
CA THR A 60 21.59 5.01 12.58
C THR A 60 21.00 4.14 13.70
N GLY A 61 19.76 3.64 13.48
CA GLY A 61 19.07 2.81 14.47
C GLY A 61 19.45 1.32 14.38
N LYS A 62 18.72 0.50 15.11
CA LYS A 62 18.94 -0.95 15.17
C LYS A 62 18.32 -1.67 13.96
N ASP A 63 18.93 -2.78 13.55
CA ASP A 63 18.49 -3.60 12.40
C ASP A 63 17.12 -4.28 12.61
N ASN A 64 16.68 -4.45 13.88
CA ASN A 64 15.37 -5.02 14.17
C ASN A 64 14.20 -4.12 13.71
N ALA A 65 14.48 -2.87 13.34
CA ALA A 65 13.52 -1.96 12.72
C ALA A 65 13.25 -2.28 11.24
N PHE A 66 14.16 -2.99 10.60
CA PHE A 66 14.05 -3.32 9.19
C PHE A 66 12.83 -4.18 8.89
N VAL A 67 12.24 -3.92 7.74
CA VAL A 67 11.05 -4.61 7.23
C VAL A 67 11.42 -5.35 5.97
N SER A 68 11.08 -6.63 5.93
CA SER A 68 11.30 -7.44 4.73
C SER A 68 10.39 -6.98 3.60
N ALA A 69 10.93 -6.89 2.39
CA ALA A 69 10.12 -6.82 1.18
C ALA A 69 9.15 -8.02 1.14
N GLY A 70 7.99 -7.83 0.55
CA GLY A 70 6.90 -8.79 0.66
C GLY A 70 6.02 -8.62 1.91
N SER A 71 6.27 -7.62 2.76
CA SER A 71 5.36 -7.27 3.84
C SER A 71 4.21 -6.39 3.35
N VAL A 72 3.08 -6.44 4.06
CA VAL A 72 1.93 -5.57 3.84
C VAL A 72 1.90 -4.50 4.92
N LEU A 73 1.74 -3.26 4.51
CA LEU A 73 1.72 -2.08 5.37
C LEU A 73 0.30 -1.56 5.48
N LEU A 74 -0.23 -1.48 6.70
CA LEU A 74 -1.57 -0.99 6.98
C LEU A 74 -1.48 0.28 7.83
N PRO A 75 -1.99 1.44 7.37
CA PRO A 75 -2.05 2.64 8.20
C PRO A 75 -2.78 2.36 9.52
N ALA A 76 -2.17 2.76 10.65
CA ALA A 76 -2.72 2.51 11.97
C ALA A 76 -3.64 3.64 12.47
N ARG A 77 -3.67 4.80 11.79
CA ARG A 77 -4.39 6.00 12.25
C ARG A 77 -5.05 6.76 11.10
N GLY A 78 -6.12 7.51 11.42
CA GLY A 78 -6.75 8.49 10.54
C GLY A 78 -7.89 7.95 9.68
N GLY A 79 -8.45 6.78 9.98
CA GLY A 79 -9.64 6.24 9.30
C GLY A 79 -9.44 5.80 7.84
N TYR A 80 -8.24 5.98 7.30
CA TYR A 80 -7.87 5.50 5.96
C TYR A 80 -6.98 4.26 6.10
N PHE A 81 -7.60 3.09 6.14
CA PHE A 81 -6.93 1.80 6.39
C PHE A 81 -6.60 1.03 5.11
N LYS A 82 -6.30 1.72 4.01
CA LYS A 82 -5.90 1.05 2.77
C LYS A 82 -4.51 0.45 2.91
N ALA A 83 -4.43 -0.86 2.76
CA ALA A 83 -3.18 -1.61 2.82
C ALA A 83 -2.33 -1.38 1.57
N SER A 84 -1.02 -1.42 1.72
CA SER A 84 -0.06 -1.39 0.62
C SER A 84 0.88 -2.60 0.70
N TYR A 85 1.22 -3.15 -0.44
CA TYR A 85 2.17 -4.24 -0.59
C TYR A 85 3.56 -3.69 -0.91
N LEU A 86 4.53 -3.97 -0.03
CA LEU A 86 5.92 -3.59 -0.25
C LEU A 86 6.55 -4.56 -1.25
N VAL A 87 6.64 -4.13 -2.50
CA VAL A 87 7.05 -4.98 -3.62
C VAL A 87 8.53 -5.36 -3.50
N PRO A 88 8.88 -6.65 -3.48
CA PRO A 88 10.27 -7.07 -3.58
C PRO A 88 10.87 -6.63 -4.92
N THR A 89 12.13 -6.26 -4.90
CA THR A 89 12.89 -5.99 -6.11
C THR A 89 14.29 -6.60 -5.98
N ASP A 90 14.77 -7.21 -7.05
CA ASP A 90 16.08 -7.86 -7.08
C ASP A 90 17.26 -6.86 -7.08
N SER A 91 16.96 -5.60 -7.43
CA SER A 91 17.96 -4.53 -7.55
C SER A 91 18.24 -3.75 -6.26
N VAL A 92 17.44 -3.95 -5.20
CA VAL A 92 17.55 -3.15 -3.98
C VAL A 92 18.30 -3.91 -2.89
N SER A 93 19.47 -3.42 -2.55
CA SER A 93 20.31 -3.95 -1.46
C SER A 93 20.10 -3.25 -0.12
N MET A 94 19.44 -2.08 -0.11
CA MET A 94 19.25 -1.31 1.10
C MET A 94 18.01 -1.74 1.89
N PRO A 95 18.09 -1.77 3.22
CA PRO A 95 16.95 -2.12 4.08
C PRO A 95 15.86 -1.05 4.06
N VAL A 96 14.65 -1.45 4.47
CA VAL A 96 13.49 -0.57 4.55
C VAL A 96 13.09 -0.38 6.01
N VAL A 97 12.88 0.86 6.43
CA VAL A 97 12.33 1.23 7.74
C VAL A 97 10.93 1.82 7.55
N VAL A 98 9.96 1.32 8.30
CA VAL A 98 8.57 1.76 8.22
C VAL A 98 8.20 2.50 9.49
N SER A 99 7.57 3.68 9.38
CA SER A 99 7.19 4.49 10.53
C SER A 99 6.10 3.84 11.38
N SER A 100 6.02 4.19 12.67
CA SER A 100 5.01 3.70 13.62
C SER A 100 3.57 4.11 13.29
N GLN A 101 3.37 4.88 12.22
CA GLN A 101 2.05 5.15 11.66
C GLN A 101 1.44 3.94 10.95
N PHE A 102 2.22 2.86 10.77
CA PHE A 102 1.79 1.62 10.15
C PHE A 102 1.83 0.43 11.10
N LEU A 103 0.90 -0.49 10.88
CA LEU A 103 1.03 -1.89 11.26
C LEU A 103 1.66 -2.63 10.08
N ILE A 104 2.67 -3.43 10.36
CA ILE A 104 3.42 -4.23 9.40
C ILE A 104 2.95 -5.68 9.54
N LEU A 105 2.46 -6.25 8.44
CA LEU A 105 2.01 -7.63 8.38
C LEU A 105 2.99 -8.40 7.49
N THR A 106 3.78 -9.28 8.08
CA THR A 106 4.68 -10.17 7.33
C THR A 106 3.99 -11.53 7.20
N PRO A 107 3.55 -11.93 5.98
CA PRO A 107 2.81 -13.15 5.76
C PRO A 107 3.61 -14.41 6.09
N THR A 108 2.92 -15.46 6.51
CA THR A 108 3.49 -16.80 6.64
C THR A 108 3.48 -17.53 5.29
N LYS A 109 4.09 -18.72 5.22
CA LYS A 109 4.18 -19.55 4.00
C LYS A 109 2.84 -19.95 3.35
N HIS A 110 1.72 -19.80 4.05
CA HIS A 110 0.38 -20.16 3.55
C HIS A 110 -0.42 -18.96 3.03
N MET A 111 0.20 -17.79 3.02
CA MET A 111 -0.43 -16.53 2.63
C MET A 111 0.46 -15.78 1.65
N LEU A 112 -0.03 -15.51 0.45
CA LEU A 112 0.63 -14.60 -0.48
C LEU A 112 0.44 -13.16 -0.02
N ALA A 113 1.51 -12.37 -0.01
CA ALA A 113 1.50 -10.98 0.46
C ALA A 113 0.55 -10.09 -0.37
N GLU A 114 0.56 -10.26 -1.69
CA GLU A 114 -0.36 -9.54 -2.57
C GLU A 114 -1.82 -9.90 -2.28
N PHE A 115 -2.12 -11.18 -2.02
CA PHE A 115 -3.47 -11.59 -1.64
C PHE A 115 -3.87 -11.01 -0.29
N LEU A 116 -2.95 -10.97 0.69
CA LEU A 116 -3.20 -10.32 1.98
C LEU A 116 -3.51 -8.82 1.78
N CYS A 117 -2.74 -8.12 0.95
CA CYS A 117 -3.01 -6.73 0.61
C CYS A 117 -4.37 -6.57 -0.07
N TRP A 118 -4.66 -7.41 -1.07
CA TRP A 118 -5.93 -7.39 -1.79
C TRP A 118 -7.13 -7.59 -0.86
N ILE A 119 -7.11 -8.62 0.01
CA ILE A 119 -8.25 -8.92 0.89
C ILE A 119 -8.46 -7.85 1.96
N LEU A 120 -7.39 -7.25 2.49
CA LEU A 120 -7.48 -6.13 3.42
C LEU A 120 -8.12 -4.89 2.77
N ASN A 121 -7.98 -4.73 1.47
CA ASN A 121 -8.58 -3.63 0.71
C ASN A 121 -10.02 -3.88 0.25
N GLN A 122 -10.55 -5.08 0.45
CA GLN A 122 -11.95 -5.38 0.06
C GLN A 122 -12.96 -4.61 0.93
N PRO A 123 -14.10 -4.19 0.36
CA PRO A 123 -15.08 -3.35 1.08
C PRO A 123 -15.53 -3.93 2.42
N ALA A 124 -15.77 -5.24 2.49
CA ALA A 124 -16.16 -5.90 3.73
C ALA A 124 -15.08 -5.81 4.81
N MET A 125 -13.81 -5.99 4.43
CA MET A 125 -12.68 -5.91 5.34
C MET A 125 -12.42 -4.47 5.77
N GLN A 126 -12.54 -3.50 4.86
CA GLN A 126 -12.41 -2.09 5.19
C GLN A 126 -13.46 -1.64 6.21
N ARG A 127 -14.70 -2.11 6.10
CA ARG A 127 -15.75 -1.87 7.14
C ARG A 127 -15.34 -2.48 8.47
N ALA A 128 -14.89 -3.74 8.48
CA ALA A 128 -14.45 -4.40 9.72
C ALA A 128 -13.25 -3.70 10.38
N LEU A 129 -12.31 -3.17 9.60
CA LEU A 129 -11.18 -2.37 10.11
C LEU A 129 -11.64 -1.05 10.74
N ILE A 130 -12.58 -0.36 10.12
CA ILE A 130 -13.17 0.88 10.64
C ILE A 130 -13.92 0.60 11.94
N GLU A 131 -14.78 -0.41 11.98
CA GLU A 131 -15.54 -0.83 13.17
C GLU A 131 -14.63 -1.28 14.33
N SER A 132 -13.49 -1.90 13.99
CA SER A 132 -12.50 -2.34 14.98
C SER A 132 -11.57 -1.22 15.48
N SER A 133 -11.61 -0.05 14.84
CA SER A 133 -10.80 1.09 15.24
C SER A 133 -11.39 1.82 16.45
N GLN A 134 -10.54 2.49 17.24
CA GLN A 134 -10.93 3.23 18.44
C GLN A 134 -10.66 4.72 18.27
N GLY A 135 -11.52 5.55 18.84
CA GLY A 135 -11.43 7.01 18.80
C GLY A 135 -12.34 7.63 17.75
N THR A 136 -12.98 8.75 18.12
CA THR A 136 -13.98 9.42 17.27
C THR A 136 -13.37 10.43 16.31
N SER A 137 -12.39 11.22 16.77
CA SER A 137 -11.76 12.28 15.95
C SER A 137 -10.58 11.76 15.12
N MET A 138 -9.83 10.79 15.64
CA MET A 138 -8.73 10.14 14.94
C MET A 138 -8.77 8.63 15.20
N PRO A 139 -9.53 7.87 14.40
CA PRO A 139 -9.62 6.43 14.55
C PRO A 139 -8.23 5.78 14.53
N MET A 140 -8.00 4.88 15.48
CA MET A 140 -6.73 4.16 15.61
C MET A 140 -6.98 2.66 15.66
N LEU A 141 -6.29 1.93 14.78
CA LEU A 141 -6.29 0.48 14.74
C LEU A 141 -5.08 -0.06 15.53
N ARG A 142 -5.34 -0.85 16.56
CA ARG A 142 -4.30 -1.45 17.39
C ARG A 142 -3.87 -2.81 16.83
N ALA A 143 -2.60 -3.14 16.98
CA ALA A 143 -2.06 -4.43 16.54
C ALA A 143 -2.81 -5.62 17.16
N GLU A 144 -3.14 -5.55 18.45
CA GLU A 144 -3.86 -6.62 19.13
C GLU A 144 -5.28 -6.83 18.58
N THR A 145 -5.97 -5.76 18.24
CA THR A 145 -7.30 -5.84 17.60
C THR A 145 -7.18 -6.44 16.19
N LEU A 146 -6.20 -6.00 15.42
CA LEU A 146 -5.96 -6.52 14.08
C LEU A 146 -5.62 -8.02 14.08
N LYS A 147 -4.84 -8.50 15.05
CA LYS A 147 -4.50 -9.92 15.21
C LYS A 147 -5.71 -10.83 15.35
N GLN A 148 -6.80 -10.35 15.94
CA GLN A 148 -8.03 -11.11 16.18
C GLN A 148 -9.01 -11.08 15.01
N LEU A 149 -8.75 -10.23 14.01
CA LEU A 149 -9.62 -10.11 12.84
C LEU A 149 -9.64 -11.43 12.06
N LYS A 150 -10.83 -11.88 11.68
CA LYS A 150 -11.02 -13.15 10.97
C LYS A 150 -11.16 -12.91 9.48
N ILE A 151 -10.40 -13.66 8.68
CA ILE A 151 -10.47 -13.63 7.23
C ILE A 151 -10.66 -15.04 6.64
N ALA A 152 -11.18 -15.10 5.41
CA ALA A 152 -11.19 -16.32 4.62
C ALA A 152 -9.85 -16.46 3.90
N VAL A 153 -9.20 -17.61 4.05
CA VAL A 153 -7.93 -17.92 3.39
C VAL A 153 -8.12 -19.14 2.51
N PRO A 154 -8.23 -18.97 1.19
CA PRO A 154 -8.31 -20.08 0.25
C PRO A 154 -6.93 -20.72 0.04
N SER A 155 -6.88 -21.79 -0.77
CA SER A 155 -5.62 -22.42 -1.17
C SER A 155 -4.69 -21.41 -1.87
N LEU A 156 -3.37 -21.63 -1.81
CA LEU A 156 -2.40 -20.78 -2.52
C LEU A 156 -2.71 -20.65 -4.01
N LYS A 157 -3.18 -21.71 -4.64
CA LYS A 157 -3.61 -21.70 -6.05
C LYS A 157 -4.77 -20.72 -6.26
N THR A 158 -5.76 -20.73 -5.40
CA THR A 158 -6.90 -19.80 -5.48
C THR A 158 -6.48 -18.36 -5.17
N GLN A 159 -5.56 -18.17 -4.21
CA GLN A 159 -5.00 -16.84 -3.93
C GLN A 159 -4.31 -16.28 -5.18
N GLN A 160 -3.48 -17.08 -5.86
CA GLN A 160 -2.80 -16.70 -7.09
C GLN A 160 -3.80 -16.32 -8.20
N GLN A 161 -4.84 -17.11 -8.42
CA GLN A 161 -5.87 -16.82 -9.42
C GLN A 161 -6.60 -15.51 -9.13
N ILE A 162 -6.90 -15.21 -7.87
CA ILE A 162 -7.52 -13.94 -7.47
C ILE A 162 -6.59 -12.77 -7.77
N ILE A 163 -5.29 -12.88 -7.47
CA ILE A 163 -4.31 -11.83 -7.73
C ILE A 163 -4.18 -11.59 -9.24
N GLU A 164 -4.08 -12.64 -10.04
CA GLU A 164 -3.98 -12.53 -11.50
C GLU A 164 -5.21 -11.85 -12.10
N LEU A 165 -6.41 -12.24 -11.65
CA LEU A 165 -7.64 -11.60 -12.09
C LEU A 165 -7.70 -10.12 -11.68
N ASN A 166 -7.27 -9.79 -10.46
CA ASN A 166 -7.22 -8.42 -9.99
C ASN A 166 -6.23 -7.56 -10.80
N ARG A 167 -5.06 -8.10 -11.14
CA ARG A 167 -4.08 -7.41 -11.99
C ARG A 167 -4.63 -7.12 -13.39
N LEU A 168 -5.33 -8.08 -13.99
CA LEU A 168 -6.00 -7.88 -15.28
C LEU A 168 -7.05 -6.78 -15.18
N TRP A 169 -7.85 -6.78 -14.13
CA TRP A 169 -8.85 -5.73 -13.89
C TRP A 169 -8.22 -4.34 -13.68
N GLU A 170 -7.16 -4.23 -12.88
CA GLU A 170 -6.44 -2.97 -12.69
C GLU A 170 -5.85 -2.45 -14.02
N HIS A 171 -5.29 -3.34 -14.83
CA HIS A 171 -4.76 -2.98 -16.14
C HIS A 171 -5.85 -2.49 -17.09
N GLU A 172 -6.99 -3.19 -17.17
CA GLU A 172 -8.15 -2.78 -17.96
C GLU A 172 -8.65 -1.38 -17.56
N GLN A 173 -8.75 -1.11 -16.26
CA GLN A 173 -9.13 0.22 -15.76
C GLN A 173 -8.15 1.30 -16.20
N GLN A 174 -6.84 1.05 -16.10
CA GLN A 174 -5.80 2.01 -16.51
C GLN A 174 -5.89 2.33 -18.01
N VAL A 175 -6.03 1.30 -18.85
CA VAL A 175 -6.16 1.47 -20.32
C VAL A 175 -7.44 2.23 -20.65
N THR A 176 -8.55 1.91 -20.00
CA THR A 176 -9.83 2.59 -20.21
C THR A 176 -9.77 4.06 -19.82
N GLN A 177 -9.17 4.39 -18.68
CA GLN A 177 -8.97 5.79 -18.25
C GLN A 177 -8.06 6.55 -19.19
N ALA A 178 -6.96 5.95 -19.65
CA ALA A 178 -6.07 6.56 -20.64
C ALA A 178 -6.79 6.84 -21.97
N LEU A 179 -7.63 5.91 -22.42
CA LEU A 179 -8.44 6.08 -23.62
C LEU A 179 -9.44 7.23 -23.48
N LEU A 180 -10.14 7.33 -22.36
CA LEU A 180 -11.07 8.44 -22.09
C LEU A 180 -10.35 9.79 -22.11
N LYS A 181 -9.21 9.88 -21.42
CA LYS A 181 -8.39 11.10 -21.39
C LYS A 181 -7.91 11.52 -22.79
N ASN A 182 -7.47 10.55 -23.60
CA ASN A 182 -7.06 10.82 -24.98
C ASN A 182 -8.22 11.35 -25.82
N ARG A 183 -9.43 10.77 -25.68
CA ARG A 183 -10.63 11.26 -26.39
C ARG A 183 -11.02 12.66 -25.97
N GLU A 184 -10.97 12.98 -24.68
CA GLU A 184 -11.22 14.34 -24.17
C GLU A 184 -10.23 15.36 -24.78
N ASN A 185 -8.93 15.01 -24.80
CA ASN A 185 -7.89 15.87 -25.38
C ASN A 185 -8.11 16.08 -26.88
N MET A 186 -8.46 15.02 -27.62
CA MET A 186 -8.80 15.11 -29.03
C MET A 186 -9.99 16.04 -29.27
N LEU A 187 -11.08 15.88 -28.52
CA LEU A 187 -12.26 16.74 -28.63
C LEU A 187 -11.95 18.21 -28.32
N LYS A 188 -11.14 18.48 -27.29
CA LYS A 188 -10.66 19.84 -26.99
C LYS A 188 -9.90 20.45 -28.18
N GLY A 189 -9.05 19.66 -28.85
CA GLY A 189 -8.34 20.10 -30.06
C GLY A 189 -9.28 20.41 -31.20
N VAL A 190 -10.25 19.55 -31.47
CA VAL A 190 -11.28 19.76 -32.53
C VAL A 190 -12.10 21.02 -32.24
N PHE A 191 -12.57 21.21 -31.00
CA PHE A 191 -13.32 22.41 -30.65
C PHE A 191 -12.49 23.69 -30.83
N GLN A 192 -11.20 23.68 -30.49
CA GLN A 192 -10.32 24.82 -30.71
C GLN A 192 -10.12 25.13 -32.21
N GLN A 193 -10.06 24.11 -33.06
CA GLN A 193 -9.96 24.30 -34.51
C GLN A 193 -11.24 24.93 -35.07
N LEU A 194 -12.40 24.39 -34.74
CA LEU A 194 -13.70 24.92 -35.18
C LEU A 194 -13.93 26.38 -34.78
N LEU A 195 -13.50 26.76 -33.53
CA LEU A 195 -13.58 28.15 -33.09
C LEU A 195 -12.64 29.10 -33.85
N LYS A 196 -11.50 28.62 -34.38
CA LYS A 196 -10.59 29.43 -35.20
C LYS A 196 -11.07 29.63 -36.64
N GLU A 197 -11.79 28.65 -37.18
CA GLU A 197 -12.34 28.72 -38.52
C GLU A 197 -13.57 29.65 -38.62
N THR A 198 -14.12 30.07 -37.50
CA THR A 198 -15.32 30.93 -37.39
C THR A 198 -14.97 32.41 -37.27
N ASN A 199 -13.68 32.76 -37.18
CA ASN A 199 -13.14 34.13 -37.17
C ASN A 199 -12.39 34.42 -38.46
#